data_a4c580f806e39152999a808858b72609
#
_entry.id   a4c580f806e39152999a808858b72609
#
_cell.length_a   1.000
_cell.length_b   1.000
_cell.length_c   1.000
_cell.angle_alpha   90.00
_cell.angle_beta   90.00
_cell.angle_gamma   90.00
#
_symmetry.space_group_name_H-M   'P 1'
#
loop_
_entity.id
_entity.type
_entity.pdbx_description
1 polymer ?
#
loop_
_entity_poly.entity_id
_entity_poly.type
_entity_poly.pdbx_seq_one_letter_code
_entity_poly.pdbx_strand_id
1 'polypeptide(L)'
;MNKLSETIKLMNSENYDDRLKAEYYQLVIRMIGLNNMLEKYKDGTLNFVPKCSYELLYAQLQSMRNYAHYLEERAKVEEINLRNL
;
A
#
# COMPACT_ATOMS: atom_id res chain seq x y z
N MET A 1 0.35 11.22 -3.44
CA MET A 1 -0.15 11.04 -2.05
C MET A 1 0.86 10.29 -1.21
N ASN A 2 1.23 10.86 -0.08
CA ASN A 2 2.24 10.27 0.80
C ASN A 2 1.70 9.84 2.16
N LYS A 3 0.49 10.26 2.52
CA LYS A 3 -0.10 10.00 3.83
C LYS A 3 -1.49 9.39 3.70
N LEU A 4 -1.79 8.45 4.59
CA LEU A 4 -3.11 7.83 4.64
C LEU A 4 -4.23 8.85 4.82
N SER A 5 -3.99 9.91 5.60
CA SER A 5 -4.99 10.97 5.80
C SER A 5 -5.39 11.66 4.49
N GLU A 6 -4.52 11.68 3.50
CA GLU A 6 -4.82 12.32 2.22
C GLU A 6 -5.82 11.51 1.38
N THR A 7 -6.09 10.26 1.74
CA THR A 7 -7.04 9.41 1.04
C THR A 7 -8.47 9.51 1.55
N ILE A 8 -8.68 10.21 2.67
CA ILE A 8 -9.99 10.24 3.35
C ILE A 8 -11.10 10.76 2.44
N LYS A 9 -10.81 11.84 1.74
CA LYS A 9 -11.78 12.47 0.85
C LYS A 9 -12.18 11.54 -0.29
N LEU A 10 -11.21 10.83 -0.85
CA LEU A 10 -11.45 9.85 -1.91
C LEU A 10 -12.23 8.65 -1.42
N MET A 11 -11.93 8.18 -0.18
CA MET A 11 -12.65 7.05 0.42
C MET A 11 -14.13 7.34 0.59
N ASN A 12 -14.46 8.57 0.94
CA ASN A 12 -15.83 8.99 1.24
C ASN A 12 -16.57 9.52 0.02
N SER A 13 -15.95 9.49 -1.15
CA SER A 13 -16.57 9.98 -2.38
C SER A 13 -17.70 9.07 -2.82
N GLU A 14 -18.73 9.65 -3.42
CA GLU A 14 -19.79 8.91 -4.07
C GLU A 14 -19.34 8.30 -5.40
N ASN A 15 -18.22 8.79 -5.94
CA ASN A 15 -17.66 8.31 -7.20
C ASN A 15 -16.86 7.04 -6.95
N TYR A 16 -17.20 5.96 -7.63
CA TYR A 16 -16.50 4.67 -7.53
C TYR A 16 -15.01 4.80 -7.88
N ASP A 17 -14.67 5.58 -8.91
CA ASP A 17 -13.27 5.75 -9.33
C ASP A 17 -12.43 6.32 -8.19
N ASP A 18 -12.98 7.28 -7.46
CA ASP A 18 -12.28 7.87 -6.30
C ASP A 18 -12.05 6.84 -5.21
N ARG A 19 -13.03 5.99 -4.95
CA ARG A 19 -12.89 4.95 -3.91
C ARG A 19 -11.85 3.90 -4.31
N LEU A 20 -11.79 3.51 -5.58
CA LEU A 20 -10.75 2.61 -6.06
C LEU A 20 -9.36 3.23 -5.93
N LYS A 21 -9.23 4.51 -6.28
CA LYS A 21 -7.97 5.26 -6.11
C LYS A 21 -7.55 5.29 -4.64
N ALA A 22 -8.50 5.53 -3.73
CA ALA A 22 -8.21 5.56 -2.31
C ALA A 22 -7.69 4.20 -1.82
N GLU A 23 -8.34 3.12 -2.22
CA GLU A 23 -7.93 1.76 -1.87
C GLU A 23 -6.50 1.49 -2.34
N TYR A 24 -6.19 1.84 -3.57
CA TYR A 24 -4.87 1.63 -4.14
C TYR A 24 -3.81 2.49 -3.43
N TYR A 25 -4.08 3.77 -3.23
CA TYR A 25 -3.13 4.67 -2.59
C TYR A 25 -2.83 4.26 -1.15
N GLN A 26 -3.87 3.86 -0.40
CA GLN A 26 -3.67 3.36 0.96
C GLN A 26 -2.79 2.12 0.98
N LEU A 27 -3.04 1.20 0.07
CA LEU A 27 -2.25 -0.03 -0.02
C LEU A 27 -0.79 0.29 -0.34
N VAL A 28 -0.52 1.18 -1.31
CA VAL A 28 0.84 1.56 -1.69
C VAL A 28 1.58 2.24 -0.53
N ILE A 29 0.91 3.16 0.18
CA ILE A 29 1.51 3.83 1.33
C ILE A 29 1.91 2.81 2.40
N ARG A 30 1.03 1.85 2.69
CA ARG A 30 1.31 0.80 3.67
C ARG A 30 2.43 -0.13 3.22
N MET A 31 2.48 -0.45 1.92
CA MET A 31 3.57 -1.27 1.35
C MET A 31 4.92 -0.57 1.50
N ILE A 32 4.99 0.72 1.20
CA ILE A 32 6.22 1.49 1.32
C ILE A 32 6.69 1.49 2.78
N GLY A 33 5.77 1.72 3.72
CA GLY A 33 6.11 1.71 5.15
C GLY A 33 6.64 0.35 5.60
N LEU A 34 5.97 -0.73 5.22
CA LEU A 34 6.40 -2.08 5.58
C LEU A 34 7.74 -2.43 4.93
N ASN A 35 7.92 -2.10 3.66
CA ASN A 35 9.17 -2.35 2.97
C ASN A 35 10.34 -1.62 3.63
N ASN A 36 10.15 -0.35 4.00
CA ASN A 36 11.19 0.44 4.68
C ASN A 36 11.55 -0.18 6.03
N MET A 37 10.55 -0.64 6.78
CA MET A 37 10.79 -1.32 8.07
C MET A 37 11.58 -2.61 7.87
N LEU A 38 11.24 -3.41 6.86
CA LEU A 38 11.94 -4.67 6.58
C LEU A 38 13.39 -4.45 6.15
N GLU A 39 13.66 -3.39 5.38
CA GLU A 39 15.05 -3.05 5.02
C GLU A 39 15.88 -2.73 6.26
N LYS A 40 15.33 -1.95 7.18
CA LYS A 40 16.00 -1.63 8.45
C LYS A 40 16.17 -2.86 9.33
N TYR A 41 15.19 -3.74 9.34
CA TYR A 41 15.26 -5.00 10.09
C TYR A 41 16.42 -5.84 9.57
N LYS A 42 16.53 -5.97 8.26
CA LYS A 42 17.60 -6.74 7.61
C LYS A 42 18.97 -6.12 7.85
N ASP A 43 19.06 -4.79 7.83
CA ASP A 43 20.32 -4.07 8.02
C ASP A 43 20.75 -3.97 9.49
N GLY A 44 19.88 -4.33 10.41
CA GLY A 44 20.15 -4.18 11.83
C GLY A 44 20.05 -2.75 12.34
N THR A 45 19.43 -1.85 11.57
CA THR A 45 19.29 -0.43 11.93
C THR A 45 17.93 -0.08 12.53
N LEU A 46 17.04 -1.07 12.66
CA LEU A 46 15.73 -0.85 13.26
C LEU A 46 15.90 -0.57 14.75
N ASN A 47 15.23 0.48 15.24
CA ASN A 47 15.40 0.95 16.63
C ASN A 47 14.50 0.24 17.64
N PHE A 48 13.84 -0.84 17.23
CA PHE A 48 13.03 -1.68 18.12
C PHE A 48 13.06 -3.11 17.60
N VAL A 49 12.62 -4.05 18.44
CA VAL A 49 12.53 -5.47 18.05
C VAL A 49 11.08 -5.80 17.73
N PRO A 50 10.73 -6.06 16.46
CA PRO A 50 9.37 -6.45 16.11
C PRO A 50 8.97 -7.76 16.78
N LYS A 51 7.70 -7.87 17.18
CA LYS A 51 7.17 -9.13 17.73
C LYS A 51 6.95 -10.18 16.65
N CYS A 52 6.68 -9.73 15.41
CA CYS A 52 6.51 -10.63 14.28
C CYS A 52 7.87 -10.95 13.67
N SER A 53 8.01 -12.16 13.15
CA SER A 53 9.24 -12.56 12.46
C SER A 53 9.38 -11.78 11.14
N TYR A 54 10.62 -11.68 10.66
CA TYR A 54 10.89 -11.10 9.35
C TYR A 54 10.10 -11.84 8.26
N GLU A 55 10.07 -13.16 8.33
CA GLU A 55 9.44 -14.02 7.32
C GLU A 55 7.93 -13.76 7.24
N LEU A 56 7.27 -13.58 8.38
CA LEU A 56 5.84 -13.29 8.40
C LEU A 56 5.56 -11.92 7.78
N LEU A 57 6.33 -10.92 8.17
CA LEU A 57 6.16 -9.56 7.64
C LEU A 57 6.48 -9.50 6.15
N TYR A 58 7.50 -10.24 5.71
CA TYR A 58 7.85 -10.32 4.29
C TYR A 58 6.73 -10.97 3.48
N ALA A 59 6.15 -12.07 4.01
CA ALA A 59 5.02 -12.72 3.35
C ALA A 59 3.83 -11.78 3.20
N GLN A 60 3.55 -10.96 4.23
CA GLN A 60 2.52 -9.94 4.15
C GLN A 60 2.81 -8.95 3.03
N LEU A 61 4.06 -8.48 2.93
CA LEU A 61 4.43 -7.53 1.89
C LEU A 61 4.21 -8.13 0.49
N GLN A 62 4.54 -9.41 0.29
CA GLN A 62 4.31 -10.06 -0.99
C GLN A 62 2.82 -10.15 -1.33
N SER A 63 1.98 -10.44 -0.34
CA SER A 63 0.52 -10.46 -0.52
C SER A 63 -0.02 -9.08 -0.88
N MET A 64 0.53 -8.03 -0.25
CA MET A 64 0.14 -6.65 -0.57
C MET A 64 0.53 -6.29 -2.02
N ARG A 65 1.71 -6.72 -2.47
CA ARG A 65 2.15 -6.50 -3.85
C ARG A 65 1.20 -7.18 -4.85
N ASN A 66 0.78 -8.40 -4.55
CA ASN A 66 -0.18 -9.10 -5.39
C ASN A 66 -1.52 -8.37 -5.43
N TYR A 67 -1.99 -7.90 -4.30
CA TYR A 67 -3.22 -7.13 -4.22
C TYR A 67 -3.10 -5.83 -5.04
N ALA A 68 -1.99 -5.12 -4.90
CA ALA A 68 -1.76 -3.89 -5.68
C ALA A 68 -1.79 -4.17 -7.18
N HIS A 69 -1.20 -5.28 -7.60
CA HIS A 69 -1.22 -5.71 -9.00
C HIS A 69 -2.65 -5.89 -9.51
N TYR A 70 -3.50 -6.55 -8.74
CA TYR A 70 -4.90 -6.75 -9.13
C TYR A 70 -5.66 -5.44 -9.21
N LEU A 71 -5.40 -4.50 -8.32
CA LEU A 71 -6.02 -3.17 -8.41
C LEU A 71 -5.57 -2.42 -9.67
N GLU A 72 -4.28 -2.55 -10.03
CA GLU A 72 -3.76 -1.96 -11.27
C GLU A 72 -4.44 -2.56 -12.50
N GLU A 73 -4.64 -3.87 -12.51
CA GLU A 73 -5.34 -4.55 -13.62
C GLU A 73 -6.81 -4.13 -13.68
N ARG A 74 -7.49 -4.01 -12.55
CA ARG A 74 -8.86 -3.51 -12.49
C ARG A 74 -8.95 -2.10 -13.04
N ALA A 75 -8.01 -1.24 -12.65
CA ALA A 75 -7.98 0.15 -13.12
C ALA A 75 -7.82 0.22 -14.64
N LYS A 76 -7.00 -0.65 -15.22
CA LYS A 76 -6.84 -0.71 -16.67
C LYS A 76 -8.14 -1.07 -17.36
N VAL A 77 -8.83 -2.11 -16.87
CA VAL A 77 -10.10 -2.57 -17.45
C VAL A 77 -11.17 -1.48 -17.33
N GLU A 78 -11.20 -0.78 -16.20
CA GLU A 78 -12.22 0.23 -15.89
C GLU A 78 -11.81 1.63 -16.33
N GLU A 79 -10.65 1.77 -16.96
CA GLU A 79 -10.13 3.03 -17.48
C GLU A 79 -9.96 4.11 -16.40
N ILE A 80 -9.48 3.68 -15.22
CA ILE A 80 -9.20 4.56 -14.09
C ILE A 80 -7.71 4.88 -14.05
N ASN A 81 -7.38 6.16 -13.98
CA ASN A 81 -5.99 6.62 -13.95
C ASN A 81 -5.46 6.63 -12.52
N LEU A 82 -4.44 5.78 -12.24
CA LEU A 82 -3.81 5.69 -10.91
C LEU A 82 -2.49 6.47 -10.81
N ARG A 83 -2.16 7.31 -11.78
CA ARG A 83 -0.83 7.93 -11.86
C ARG A 83 -0.57 9.05 -10.86
N ASN A 84 -1.58 9.63 -10.26
CA ASN A 84 -1.41 10.80 -9.40
C ASN A 84 -1.22 10.39 -7.93
N LEU A 85 -0.14 9.68 -7.69
CA LEU A 85 0.24 9.27 -6.34
C LEU A 85 1.10 10.32 -5.65
#